data_9427bc993546180413b4b375719fbef4
#
_entry.id   9427bc993546180413b4b375719fbef4
#
_cell.length_a   1.000
_cell.length_b   1.000
_cell.length_c   1.000
_cell.angle_alpha   90.00
_cell.angle_beta   90.00
_cell.angle_gamma   90.00
#
_symmetry.space_group_name_H-M   'P 1'
#
loop_
_entity.id
_entity.type
_entity.pdbx_description
1 polymer ?
#
loop_
_entity_poly.entity_id
_entity_poly.type
_entity_poly.pdbx_seq_one_letter_code
_entity_poly.pdbx_strand_id
1 'polypeptide(L)'
;MKLEQYQWTSTRGWDQPPERSTLGASAQLALLFGRGSLVEASQCAPLVQRAFPNAHLFGCSTGGEIFSEQVGDDTLALTLVSFEHGRVETSRATIGEDGSFAAGQEVVRRLDPRGLRHVFVLSEGLQVDSSAMVRGINEAVPSGVTVSGGFAADGNRFEVSHVWSSGFPERSTVVAIGFYGERLRIGVSVTGGWGPFGPDRVITKARGNVLYEFDGRPALALYKKYLG
;
A
#
# COMPACT_ATOMS: atom_id res chain seq x y z
N MET A 1 -18.25 1.60 -12.93
CA MET A 1 -17.62 1.33 -11.64
C MET A 1 -18.49 1.89 -10.53
N LYS A 2 -18.71 1.14 -9.46
CA LYS A 2 -19.42 1.57 -8.25
C LYS A 2 -18.49 1.40 -7.07
N LEU A 3 -18.60 2.28 -6.07
CA LEU A 3 -17.82 2.18 -4.84
C LEU A 3 -18.66 2.60 -3.63
N GLU A 4 -18.33 2.02 -2.49
CA GLU A 4 -18.89 2.36 -1.18
C GLU A 4 -17.76 2.39 -0.16
N GLN A 5 -17.83 3.32 0.79
CA GLN A 5 -16.80 3.52 1.82
C GLN A 5 -17.39 3.41 3.21
N TYR A 6 -16.61 2.86 4.12
CA TYR A 6 -16.95 2.62 5.51
C TYR A 6 -15.80 2.98 6.41
N GLN A 7 -16.11 3.57 7.57
CA GLN A 7 -15.11 3.86 8.60
C GLN A 7 -15.39 3.04 9.85
N TRP A 8 -14.34 2.50 10.44
CA TRP A 8 -14.40 1.85 11.73
C TRP A 8 -13.55 2.62 12.76
N THR A 9 -14.07 2.73 13.98
CA THR A 9 -13.34 3.28 15.12
C THR A 9 -13.48 2.36 16.32
N SER A 10 -12.49 2.37 17.23
CA SER A 10 -12.53 1.54 18.43
C SER A 10 -13.67 1.90 19.38
N THR A 11 -14.18 3.12 19.32
CA THR A 11 -15.25 3.62 20.21
C THR A 11 -16.67 3.38 19.68
N ARG A 12 -16.87 3.33 18.37
CA ARG A 12 -18.20 3.25 17.73
C ARG A 12 -18.38 2.02 16.85
N GLY A 13 -17.30 1.28 16.54
CA GLY A 13 -17.34 0.26 15.53
C GLY A 13 -17.48 0.86 14.12
N TRP A 14 -18.14 0.15 13.21
CA TRP A 14 -18.44 0.64 11.86
C TRP A 14 -19.46 1.78 11.91
N ASP A 15 -19.23 2.83 11.13
CA ASP A 15 -20.19 3.95 10.93
C ASP A 15 -21.51 3.45 10.32
N GLN A 16 -21.39 2.50 9.39
CA GLN A 16 -22.48 1.71 8.84
C GLN A 16 -22.02 0.25 8.71
N PRO A 17 -22.92 -0.73 8.94
CA PRO A 17 -22.54 -2.14 8.75
C PRO A 17 -22.19 -2.42 7.28
N PRO A 18 -20.93 -2.80 6.95
CA PRO A 18 -20.55 -3.08 5.57
C PRO A 18 -21.38 -4.19 4.92
N GLU A 19 -21.94 -5.11 5.71
CA GLU A 19 -22.82 -6.19 5.25
C GLU A 19 -24.11 -5.68 4.59
N ARG A 20 -24.48 -4.42 4.84
CA ARG A 20 -25.62 -3.75 4.20
C ARG A 20 -25.29 -3.11 2.86
N SER A 21 -24.05 -3.27 2.39
CA SER A 21 -23.60 -2.77 1.09
C SER A 21 -24.55 -3.22 -0.03
N THR A 22 -24.85 -2.31 -0.93
CA THR A 22 -25.64 -2.60 -2.13
C THR A 22 -24.82 -3.36 -3.17
N LEU A 23 -23.49 -3.41 -3.04
CA LEU A 23 -22.60 -4.11 -3.96
C LEU A 23 -22.67 -5.63 -3.80
N GLY A 24 -22.83 -6.15 -2.57
CA GLY A 24 -22.95 -7.59 -2.33
C GLY A 24 -21.88 -8.41 -3.05
N ALA A 25 -22.29 -9.49 -3.72
CA ALA A 25 -21.40 -10.37 -4.46
C ALA A 25 -20.76 -9.72 -5.72
N SER A 26 -21.18 -8.51 -6.12
CA SER A 26 -20.58 -7.79 -7.23
C SER A 26 -19.30 -7.01 -6.82
N ALA A 27 -19.03 -6.87 -5.53
CA ALA A 27 -17.76 -6.32 -5.05
C ALA A 27 -16.61 -7.23 -5.47
N GLN A 28 -15.60 -6.66 -6.10
CA GLN A 28 -14.42 -7.38 -6.60
C GLN A 28 -13.15 -6.99 -5.84
N LEU A 29 -13.16 -5.85 -5.19
CA LEU A 29 -12.03 -5.34 -4.43
C LEU A 29 -12.52 -4.69 -3.13
N ALA A 30 -11.84 -4.99 -2.03
CA ALA A 30 -11.99 -4.39 -0.74
C ALA A 30 -10.65 -3.77 -0.33
N LEU A 31 -10.52 -2.47 -0.49
CA LEU A 31 -9.34 -1.71 -0.05
C LEU A 31 -9.50 -1.36 1.42
N LEU A 32 -8.57 -1.82 2.25
CA LEU A 32 -8.58 -1.58 3.69
C LEU A 32 -7.29 -0.89 4.11
N PHE A 33 -7.41 0.28 4.69
CA PHE A 33 -6.28 1.03 5.23
C PHE A 33 -6.51 1.35 6.70
N GLY A 34 -5.45 1.27 7.50
CA GLY A 34 -5.49 1.58 8.91
C GLY A 34 -4.47 0.79 9.72
N ARG A 35 -4.50 0.93 11.03
CA ARG A 35 -3.55 0.28 11.93
C ARG A 35 -3.75 -1.24 11.97
N GLY A 36 -2.67 -2.02 11.85
CA GLY A 36 -2.74 -3.49 11.80
C GLY A 36 -3.48 -4.13 12.98
N SER A 37 -3.26 -3.64 14.21
CA SER A 37 -3.97 -4.13 15.42
C SER A 37 -5.48 -3.86 15.38
N LEU A 38 -5.93 -2.83 14.69
CA LEU A 38 -7.34 -2.52 14.52
C LEU A 38 -8.00 -3.43 13.47
N VAL A 39 -7.25 -3.88 12.46
CA VAL A 39 -7.75 -4.87 11.48
C VAL A 39 -8.15 -6.16 12.18
N GLU A 40 -7.34 -6.62 13.14
CA GLU A 40 -7.66 -7.79 13.94
C GLU A 40 -8.85 -7.52 14.88
N ALA A 41 -8.82 -6.41 15.61
CA ALA A 41 -9.88 -6.05 16.57
C ALA A 41 -11.24 -5.82 15.92
N SER A 42 -11.27 -5.24 14.73
CA SER A 42 -12.51 -4.96 13.98
C SER A 42 -13.17 -6.18 13.36
N GLN A 43 -12.46 -7.32 13.29
CA GLN A 43 -12.89 -8.51 12.55
C GLN A 43 -13.21 -8.22 11.07
N CYS A 44 -12.56 -7.19 10.49
CA CYS A 44 -12.85 -6.73 9.14
C CYS A 44 -12.58 -7.81 8.08
N ALA A 45 -11.50 -8.55 8.20
CA ALA A 45 -11.15 -9.59 7.23
C ALA A 45 -12.20 -10.73 7.18
N PRO A 46 -12.61 -11.35 8.29
CA PRO A 46 -13.72 -12.31 8.30
C PRO A 46 -15.04 -11.73 7.79
N LEU A 47 -15.30 -10.46 8.11
CA LEU A 47 -16.51 -9.77 7.65
C LEU A 47 -16.52 -9.65 6.12
N VAL A 48 -15.41 -9.15 5.53
CA VAL A 48 -15.27 -9.00 4.08
C VAL A 48 -15.41 -10.35 3.38
N GLN A 49 -14.74 -11.38 3.88
CA GLN A 49 -14.82 -12.74 3.29
C GLN A 49 -16.24 -13.31 3.25
N ARG A 50 -17.03 -13.07 4.32
CA ARG A 50 -18.41 -13.56 4.40
C ARG A 50 -19.36 -12.75 3.53
N ALA A 51 -19.26 -11.43 3.60
CA ALA A 51 -20.22 -10.54 2.95
C ALA A 51 -19.92 -10.33 1.45
N PHE A 52 -18.63 -10.45 1.07
CA PHE A 52 -18.14 -10.16 -0.28
C PHE A 52 -17.22 -11.27 -0.78
N PRO A 53 -17.74 -12.46 -1.05
CA PRO A 53 -16.92 -13.65 -1.34
C PRO A 53 -16.07 -13.54 -2.61
N ASN A 54 -16.41 -12.61 -3.52
CA ASN A 54 -15.67 -12.35 -4.75
C ASN A 54 -14.68 -11.18 -4.63
N ALA A 55 -14.64 -10.50 -3.47
CA ALA A 55 -13.76 -9.36 -3.28
C ALA A 55 -12.38 -9.79 -2.78
N HIS A 56 -11.35 -9.32 -3.47
CA HIS A 56 -9.98 -9.38 -2.97
C HIS A 56 -9.81 -8.34 -1.87
N LEU A 57 -9.50 -8.77 -0.64
CA LEU A 57 -9.09 -7.86 0.42
C LEU A 57 -7.63 -7.46 0.21
N PHE A 58 -7.37 -6.16 0.19
CA PHE A 58 -6.05 -5.60 -0.11
C PHE A 58 -5.83 -4.30 0.66
N GLY A 59 -4.61 -4.06 1.14
CA GLY A 59 -4.29 -2.83 1.84
C GLY A 59 -3.00 -2.89 2.65
N CYS A 60 -2.82 -1.89 3.50
CA CYS A 60 -1.65 -1.80 4.37
C CYS A 60 -1.92 -0.98 5.62
N SER A 61 -1.01 -1.10 6.58
CA SER A 61 -0.97 -0.20 7.73
C SER A 61 -0.50 1.20 7.31
N THR A 62 -1.00 2.21 8.00
CA THR A 62 -0.86 3.63 7.62
C THR A 62 -0.39 4.49 8.79
N GLY A 63 0.02 5.71 8.47
CA GLY A 63 0.30 6.76 9.43
C GLY A 63 -0.85 7.73 9.65
N GLY A 64 -2.04 7.40 9.15
CA GLY A 64 -3.28 8.15 9.22
C GLY A 64 -4.17 7.83 8.03
N GLU A 65 -5.48 7.77 8.24
CA GLU A 65 -6.48 7.37 7.25
C GLU A 65 -7.25 8.59 6.75
N ILE A 66 -7.46 8.63 5.43
CA ILE A 66 -8.35 9.59 4.80
C ILE A 66 -9.70 8.93 4.58
N PHE A 67 -10.74 9.50 5.18
CA PHE A 67 -12.12 9.08 4.98
C PHE A 67 -12.99 10.30 4.68
N SER A 68 -13.62 10.32 3.51
CA SER A 68 -14.34 11.51 3.03
C SER A 68 -13.42 12.76 3.01
N GLU A 69 -13.74 13.79 3.77
CA GLU A 69 -12.98 15.05 3.88
C GLU A 69 -12.15 15.13 5.17
N GLN A 70 -12.01 14.03 5.90
CA GLN A 70 -11.34 14.00 7.19
C GLN A 70 -10.09 13.12 7.14
N VAL A 71 -9.08 13.50 7.93
CA VAL A 71 -7.92 12.67 8.25
C VAL A 71 -8.07 12.23 9.69
N GLY A 72 -7.93 10.93 9.94
CA GLY A 72 -8.01 10.36 11.27
C GLY A 72 -6.81 9.49 11.59
N ASP A 73 -6.52 9.35 12.87
CA ASP A 73 -5.59 8.38 13.41
C ASP A 73 -6.38 7.29 14.15
N ASP A 74 -5.81 6.09 14.22
CA ASP A 74 -6.41 4.95 14.92
C ASP A 74 -7.84 4.61 14.42
N THR A 75 -8.02 4.67 13.12
CA THR A 75 -9.25 4.27 12.43
C THR A 75 -8.98 3.19 11.39
N LEU A 76 -10.04 2.66 10.76
CA LEU A 76 -9.93 1.88 9.52
C LEU A 76 -10.81 2.53 8.45
N ALA A 77 -10.29 2.61 7.25
CA ALA A 77 -11.03 3.00 6.05
C ALA A 77 -11.17 1.78 5.13
N LEU A 78 -12.39 1.32 4.92
CA LEU A 78 -12.72 0.24 3.99
C LEU A 78 -13.42 0.82 2.78
N THR A 79 -12.89 0.55 1.58
CA THR A 79 -13.52 0.91 0.31
C THR A 79 -13.83 -0.35 -0.48
N LEU A 80 -15.11 -0.59 -0.75
CA LEU A 80 -15.57 -1.65 -1.63
C LEU A 80 -15.69 -1.13 -3.05
N VAL A 81 -15.22 -1.91 -4.03
CA VAL A 81 -15.26 -1.52 -5.45
C VAL A 81 -15.83 -2.64 -6.29
N SER A 82 -16.73 -2.27 -7.21
CA SER A 82 -17.28 -3.12 -8.26
C SER A 82 -16.97 -2.53 -9.63
N PHE A 83 -16.33 -3.31 -10.51
CA PHE A 83 -16.00 -2.94 -11.87
C PHE A 83 -16.99 -3.55 -12.84
N GLU A 84 -17.56 -2.75 -13.75
CA GLU A 84 -18.50 -3.25 -14.78
C GLU A 84 -17.77 -3.95 -15.94
N HIS A 85 -16.58 -3.47 -16.28
CA HIS A 85 -15.83 -3.87 -17.47
C HIS A 85 -14.35 -4.15 -17.18
N GLY A 86 -14.05 -4.48 -15.95
CA GLY A 86 -12.71 -4.81 -15.49
C GLY A 86 -12.70 -5.98 -14.53
N ARG A 87 -11.54 -6.54 -14.34
CA ARG A 87 -11.26 -7.51 -13.29
C ARG A 87 -9.98 -7.12 -12.57
N VAL A 88 -9.81 -7.64 -11.38
CA VAL A 88 -8.59 -7.50 -10.60
C VAL A 88 -8.05 -8.87 -10.23
N GLU A 89 -6.75 -8.95 -10.08
CA GLU A 89 -6.04 -10.11 -9.52
C GLU A 89 -5.07 -9.61 -8.46
N THR A 90 -4.85 -10.39 -7.43
CA THR A 90 -3.86 -10.07 -6.40
C THR A 90 -2.69 -11.03 -6.46
N SER A 91 -1.53 -10.51 -6.14
CA SER A 91 -0.31 -11.30 -5.96
C SER A 91 0.43 -10.86 -4.71
N ARG A 92 1.34 -11.73 -4.24
CA ARG A 92 2.22 -11.43 -3.11
C ARG A 92 3.57 -12.10 -3.29
N ALA A 93 4.60 -11.50 -2.70
CA ALA A 93 5.93 -12.07 -2.58
C ALA A 93 6.54 -11.74 -1.23
N THR A 94 7.30 -12.66 -0.66
CA THR A 94 8.01 -12.44 0.60
C THR A 94 9.34 -11.75 0.31
N ILE A 95 9.70 -10.77 1.12
CA ILE A 95 11.01 -10.13 1.11
C ILE A 95 11.95 -11.01 1.94
N GLY A 96 12.60 -11.96 1.28
CA GLY A 96 13.50 -12.95 1.88
C GLY A 96 14.97 -12.60 1.70
N GLU A 97 15.82 -13.63 1.76
CA GLU A 97 17.29 -13.51 1.59
C GLU A 97 17.71 -12.94 0.24
N ASP A 98 16.93 -13.21 -0.83
CA ASP A 98 17.14 -12.66 -2.17
C ASP A 98 16.86 -11.15 -2.27
N GLY A 99 16.30 -10.59 -1.21
CA GLY A 99 16.14 -9.17 -1.00
C GLY A 99 14.96 -8.53 -1.74
N SER A 100 14.86 -7.21 -1.58
CA SER A 100 13.73 -6.42 -2.08
C SER A 100 13.62 -6.40 -3.60
N PHE A 101 14.74 -6.49 -4.33
CA PHE A 101 14.74 -6.53 -5.79
C PHE A 101 14.02 -7.78 -6.32
N ALA A 102 14.39 -8.95 -5.82
CA ALA A 102 13.78 -10.22 -6.24
C ALA A 102 12.27 -10.26 -5.88
N ALA A 103 11.91 -9.80 -4.67
CA ALA A 103 10.52 -9.71 -4.26
C ALA A 103 9.70 -8.78 -5.17
N GLY A 104 10.29 -7.64 -5.59
CA GLY A 104 9.69 -6.72 -6.55
C GLY A 104 9.44 -7.34 -7.93
N GLN A 105 10.38 -8.13 -8.42
CA GLN A 105 10.16 -8.90 -9.66
C GLN A 105 9.09 -9.97 -9.51
N GLU A 106 9.15 -10.72 -8.42
CA GLU A 106 8.28 -11.87 -8.19
C GLU A 106 6.80 -11.44 -8.05
N VAL A 107 6.52 -10.37 -7.31
CA VAL A 107 5.15 -9.90 -7.11
C VAL A 107 4.47 -9.52 -8.43
N VAL A 108 5.22 -8.97 -9.39
CA VAL A 108 4.69 -8.63 -10.72
C VAL A 108 4.56 -9.88 -11.61
N ARG A 109 5.57 -10.76 -11.62
CA ARG A 109 5.58 -11.98 -12.46
C ARG A 109 4.46 -12.97 -12.11
N ARG A 110 3.91 -12.89 -10.91
CA ARG A 110 2.78 -13.72 -10.46
C ARG A 110 1.43 -13.25 -11.00
N LEU A 111 1.35 -12.05 -11.59
CA LEU A 111 0.16 -11.54 -12.26
C LEU A 111 0.11 -12.03 -13.72
N ASP A 112 -1.09 -12.32 -14.24
CA ASP A 112 -1.24 -12.64 -15.67
C ASP A 112 -0.87 -11.40 -16.50
N PRO A 113 0.13 -11.45 -17.38
CA PRO A 113 0.51 -10.30 -18.21
C PRO A 113 -0.53 -9.97 -19.30
N ARG A 114 -1.45 -10.89 -19.62
CA ARG A 114 -2.44 -10.72 -20.70
C ARG A 114 -3.55 -9.76 -20.29
N GLY A 115 -3.63 -8.62 -20.95
CA GLY A 115 -4.63 -7.60 -20.68
C GLY A 115 -4.41 -6.78 -19.41
N LEU A 116 -3.24 -6.93 -18.76
CA LEU A 116 -2.83 -6.12 -17.64
C LEU A 116 -2.66 -4.66 -18.08
N ARG A 117 -3.24 -3.73 -17.34
CA ARG A 117 -3.21 -2.28 -17.63
C ARG A 117 -2.45 -1.48 -16.60
N HIS A 118 -2.55 -1.92 -15.35
CA HIS A 118 -1.93 -1.23 -14.23
C HIS A 118 -1.62 -2.21 -13.11
N VAL A 119 -0.55 -1.94 -12.38
CA VAL A 119 -0.20 -2.65 -11.14
C VAL A 119 -0.17 -1.65 -10.00
N PHE A 120 -0.96 -1.90 -8.96
CA PHE A 120 -0.89 -1.14 -7.71
C PHE A 120 -0.19 -1.99 -6.65
N VAL A 121 0.90 -1.47 -6.10
CA VAL A 121 1.80 -2.20 -5.19
C VAL A 121 1.80 -1.58 -3.81
N LEU A 122 1.67 -2.41 -2.78
CA LEU A 122 1.93 -2.02 -1.40
C LEU A 122 3.01 -2.93 -0.81
N SER A 123 3.96 -2.36 -0.10
CA SER A 123 5.04 -3.11 0.54
C SER A 123 5.13 -2.74 2.01
N GLU A 124 5.57 -3.70 2.82
CA GLU A 124 6.11 -3.40 4.14
C GLU A 124 7.15 -2.27 4.02
N GLY A 125 7.20 -1.35 4.97
CA GLY A 125 7.91 -0.09 4.83
C GLY A 125 9.18 0.08 5.65
N LEU A 126 9.46 -0.79 6.63
CA LEU A 126 10.56 -0.58 7.58
C LEU A 126 11.83 -1.38 7.24
N GLN A 127 11.68 -2.58 6.67
CA GLN A 127 12.80 -3.50 6.40
C GLN A 127 13.03 -3.71 4.91
N VAL A 128 12.55 -2.81 4.08
CA VAL A 128 12.63 -2.89 2.62
C VAL A 128 13.68 -1.93 2.07
N ASP A 129 14.46 -2.37 1.09
CA ASP A 129 15.18 -1.47 0.19
C ASP A 129 14.21 -1.02 -0.92
N SER A 130 13.61 0.15 -0.71
CA SER A 130 12.59 0.71 -1.61
C SER A 130 13.11 0.91 -3.03
N SER A 131 14.36 1.35 -3.19
CA SER A 131 14.97 1.57 -4.50
C SER A 131 15.19 0.25 -5.25
N ALA A 132 15.65 -0.78 -4.55
CA ALA A 132 15.81 -2.12 -5.12
C ALA A 132 14.45 -2.71 -5.50
N MET A 133 13.43 -2.57 -4.63
CA MET A 133 12.07 -3.01 -4.89
C MET A 133 11.51 -2.41 -6.17
N VAL A 134 11.58 -1.08 -6.30
CA VAL A 134 11.06 -0.36 -7.47
C VAL A 134 11.81 -0.77 -8.75
N ARG A 135 13.13 -0.96 -8.69
CA ARG A 135 13.88 -1.49 -9.85
C ARG A 135 13.39 -2.89 -10.25
N GLY A 136 13.20 -3.79 -9.27
CA GLY A 136 12.71 -5.13 -9.55
C GLY A 136 11.31 -5.12 -10.20
N ILE A 137 10.41 -4.29 -9.70
CA ILE A 137 9.07 -4.09 -10.27
C ILE A 137 9.17 -3.58 -11.72
N ASN A 138 9.96 -2.53 -11.95
CA ASN A 138 10.10 -1.91 -13.29
C ASN A 138 10.71 -2.85 -14.32
N GLU A 139 11.61 -3.76 -13.91
CA GLU A 139 12.17 -4.77 -14.80
C GLU A 139 11.18 -5.90 -15.15
N ALA A 140 10.23 -6.18 -14.26
CA ALA A 140 9.28 -7.27 -14.44
C ALA A 140 7.97 -6.85 -15.11
N VAL A 141 7.61 -5.57 -15.01
CA VAL A 141 6.34 -5.07 -15.54
C VAL A 141 6.35 -5.08 -17.06
N PRO A 142 5.27 -5.59 -17.72
CA PRO A 142 5.18 -5.57 -19.18
C PRO A 142 5.18 -4.14 -19.74
N SER A 143 5.75 -3.97 -20.93
CA SER A 143 5.72 -2.69 -21.64
C SER A 143 4.31 -2.14 -21.80
N GLY A 144 4.13 -0.85 -21.53
CA GLY A 144 2.83 -0.17 -21.61
C GLY A 144 1.93 -0.34 -20.38
N VAL A 145 2.33 -1.12 -19.39
CA VAL A 145 1.65 -1.24 -18.10
C VAL A 145 2.20 -0.19 -17.15
N THR A 146 1.32 0.57 -16.51
CA THR A 146 1.71 1.56 -15.51
C THR A 146 1.77 0.95 -14.10
N VAL A 147 2.57 1.56 -13.23
CA VAL A 147 2.70 1.14 -11.82
C VAL A 147 2.47 2.32 -10.90
N SER A 148 1.77 2.09 -9.82
CA SER A 148 1.69 3.00 -8.68
C SER A 148 1.72 2.22 -7.38
N GLY A 149 1.90 2.91 -6.26
CA GLY A 149 1.89 2.25 -4.97
C GLY A 149 2.56 3.06 -3.88
N GLY A 150 2.80 2.41 -2.76
CA GLY A 150 3.42 3.02 -1.60
C GLY A 150 3.93 1.99 -0.60
N PHE A 151 4.51 2.52 0.47
CA PHE A 151 4.98 1.72 1.59
C PHE A 151 4.03 1.85 2.76
N ALA A 152 3.80 0.73 3.44
CA ALA A 152 3.07 0.69 4.68
C ALA A 152 3.79 1.52 5.76
N ALA A 153 3.02 2.16 6.61
CA ALA A 153 3.51 2.99 7.69
C ALA A 153 2.99 2.51 9.05
N ASP A 154 3.53 3.07 10.12
CA ASP A 154 3.16 2.77 11.50
C ASP A 154 3.02 4.06 12.35
N GLY A 155 2.56 5.13 11.72
CA GLY A 155 2.51 6.45 12.35
C GLY A 155 3.90 6.92 12.76
N ASN A 156 4.04 7.36 14.00
CA ASN A 156 5.29 7.81 14.59
C ASN A 156 6.03 6.73 15.41
N ARG A 157 5.55 5.49 15.41
CA ARG A 157 6.15 4.40 16.21
C ARG A 157 7.39 3.80 15.57
N PHE A 158 7.38 3.62 14.24
CA PHE A 158 8.47 3.00 13.48
C PHE A 158 8.87 1.61 13.99
N GLU A 159 7.92 0.83 14.49
CA GLU A 159 8.14 -0.49 15.07
C GLU A 159 7.77 -1.61 14.11
N VAL A 160 6.59 -1.50 13.48
CA VAL A 160 6.07 -2.52 12.61
C VAL A 160 5.09 -1.97 11.59
N SER A 161 5.27 -2.34 10.32
CA SER A 161 4.29 -2.10 9.28
C SER A 161 3.80 -3.41 8.68
N HIS A 162 2.59 -3.40 8.16
CA HIS A 162 1.92 -4.59 7.63
C HIS A 162 1.30 -4.30 6.28
N VAL A 163 1.26 -5.31 5.44
CA VAL A 163 0.40 -5.37 4.25
C VAL A 163 -0.55 -6.54 4.37
N TRP A 164 -1.63 -6.56 3.60
CA TRP A 164 -2.55 -7.68 3.53
C TRP A 164 -3.14 -7.84 2.13
N SER A 165 -3.24 -9.07 1.68
CA SER A 165 -3.87 -9.46 0.42
C SER A 165 -4.80 -10.66 0.56
N SER A 166 -4.92 -11.22 1.76
CA SER A 166 -5.70 -12.44 2.02
C SER A 166 -6.36 -12.47 3.39
N GLY A 167 -6.39 -11.34 4.10
CA GLY A 167 -7.17 -11.21 5.32
C GLY A 167 -6.39 -11.02 6.62
N PHE A 168 -5.12 -11.38 6.69
CA PHE A 168 -4.30 -11.16 7.88
C PHE A 168 -3.14 -10.21 7.59
N PRO A 169 -2.73 -9.39 8.58
CA PRO A 169 -1.52 -8.57 8.48
C PRO A 169 -0.26 -9.42 8.29
N GLU A 170 0.50 -9.12 7.26
CA GLU A 170 1.75 -9.80 6.91
C GLU A 170 2.93 -8.83 7.02
N ARG A 171 4.09 -9.34 7.46
CA ARG A 171 5.36 -8.61 7.52
C ARG A 171 6.30 -9.11 6.44
N SER A 172 7.36 -8.36 6.16
CA SER A 172 8.38 -8.72 5.18
C SER A 172 7.76 -9.19 3.86
N THR A 173 6.70 -8.50 3.43
CA THR A 173 5.89 -8.90 2.30
C THR A 173 5.59 -7.69 1.42
N VAL A 174 5.57 -7.92 0.11
CA VAL A 174 5.04 -7.02 -0.90
C VAL A 174 3.81 -7.65 -1.52
N VAL A 175 2.77 -6.84 -1.73
CA VAL A 175 1.51 -7.26 -2.34
C VAL A 175 1.18 -6.37 -3.54
N ALA A 176 0.53 -6.93 -4.55
CA ALA A 176 0.12 -6.17 -5.72
C ALA A 176 -1.30 -6.52 -6.17
N ILE A 177 -1.96 -5.54 -6.77
CA ILE A 177 -3.19 -5.72 -7.55
C ILE A 177 -2.86 -5.44 -9.01
N GLY A 178 -3.14 -6.40 -9.88
CA GLY A 178 -3.23 -6.19 -11.31
C GLY A 178 -4.65 -5.77 -11.71
N PHE A 179 -4.74 -4.71 -12.49
CA PHE A 179 -6.00 -4.21 -13.06
C PHE A 179 -6.07 -4.54 -14.54
N TYR A 180 -7.17 -5.13 -14.96
CA TYR A 180 -7.38 -5.67 -16.30
C TYR A 180 -8.67 -5.12 -16.92
N GLY A 181 -8.62 -4.84 -18.20
CA GLY A 181 -9.79 -4.42 -18.98
C GLY A 181 -9.50 -3.32 -19.98
N GLU A 182 -9.94 -3.48 -21.21
CA GLU A 182 -9.68 -2.51 -22.30
C GLU A 182 -10.35 -1.16 -22.07
N ARG A 183 -11.47 -1.14 -21.37
CA ARG A 183 -12.24 0.07 -21.06
C ARG A 183 -11.80 0.77 -19.78
N LEU A 184 -10.88 0.14 -19.01
CA LEU A 184 -10.36 0.71 -17.78
C LEU A 184 -9.39 1.86 -18.10
N ARG A 185 -9.58 3.00 -17.43
CA ARG A 185 -8.68 4.15 -17.47
C ARG A 185 -8.20 4.43 -16.06
N ILE A 186 -6.89 4.46 -15.88
CA ILE A 186 -6.25 4.71 -14.58
C ILE A 186 -5.35 5.93 -14.73
N GLY A 187 -5.58 6.93 -13.88
CA GLY A 187 -4.70 8.09 -13.75
C GLY A 187 -3.93 7.99 -12.43
N VAL A 188 -2.68 8.39 -12.45
CA VAL A 188 -1.81 8.44 -11.27
C VAL A 188 -1.30 9.86 -11.10
N SER A 189 -1.38 10.37 -9.88
CA SER A 189 -0.81 11.65 -9.50
C SER A 189 -0.07 11.51 -8.17
N VAL A 190 1.05 12.18 -8.03
CA VAL A 190 1.84 12.21 -6.80
C VAL A 190 2.04 13.66 -6.39
N THR A 191 1.69 13.96 -5.14
CA THR A 191 1.92 15.28 -4.55
C THR A 191 2.64 15.09 -3.21
N GLY A 192 3.79 15.74 -3.04
CA GLY A 192 4.53 15.75 -1.78
C GLY A 192 4.16 16.96 -0.92
N GLY A 193 4.13 16.77 0.38
CA GLY A 193 3.98 17.87 1.36
C GLY A 193 5.30 18.56 1.73
N TRP A 194 6.42 18.15 1.13
CA TRP A 194 7.75 18.67 1.42
C TRP A 194 8.17 19.73 0.40
N GLY A 195 8.70 20.86 0.88
CA GLY A 195 9.35 21.88 0.06
C GLY A 195 10.86 21.92 0.32
N PRO A 196 11.65 22.40 -0.64
CA PRO A 196 13.08 22.63 -0.41
C PRO A 196 13.31 23.59 0.76
N PHE A 197 14.25 23.28 1.64
CA PHE A 197 14.61 24.12 2.77
C PHE A 197 16.12 24.14 2.97
N GLY A 198 16.69 25.34 3.02
CA GLY A 198 18.14 25.56 3.17
C GLY A 198 18.93 25.30 1.87
N PRO A 199 20.26 25.33 1.94
CA PRO A 199 21.13 25.11 0.80
C PRO A 199 21.18 23.61 0.41
N ASP A 200 21.43 23.37 -0.86
CA ASP A 200 21.69 22.03 -1.37
C ASP A 200 22.87 21.40 -0.64
N ARG A 201 22.80 20.08 -0.42
CA ARG A 201 23.84 19.31 0.24
C ARG A 201 24.30 18.17 -0.63
N VAL A 202 25.59 17.95 -0.66
CA VAL A 202 26.18 16.83 -1.38
C VAL A 202 26.20 15.59 -0.50
N ILE A 203 25.64 14.48 -1.00
CA ILE A 203 25.79 13.18 -0.35
C ILE A 203 27.23 12.72 -0.58
N THR A 204 28.04 12.73 0.47
CA THR A 204 29.47 12.37 0.41
C THR A 204 29.71 10.91 0.79
N LYS A 205 28.76 10.27 1.50
CA LYS A 205 28.84 8.84 1.82
C LYS A 205 27.47 8.21 1.98
N ALA A 206 27.21 7.17 1.19
CA ALA A 206 26.03 6.34 1.28
C ALA A 206 26.34 4.88 0.89
N ARG A 207 25.54 3.93 1.36
CA ARG A 207 25.60 2.53 0.94
C ARG A 207 24.19 1.96 0.89
N GLY A 208 23.74 1.56 -0.32
CA GLY A 208 22.33 1.16 -0.53
C GLY A 208 21.38 2.30 -0.14
N ASN A 209 20.43 2.01 0.71
CA ASN A 209 19.45 2.96 1.27
C ASN A 209 19.92 3.65 2.57
N VAL A 210 21.17 3.45 3.00
CA VAL A 210 21.72 4.05 4.20
C VAL A 210 22.59 5.26 3.86
N LEU A 211 22.18 6.41 4.37
CA LEU A 211 22.87 7.69 4.22
C LEU A 211 23.73 7.96 5.45
N TYR A 212 25.03 8.14 5.25
CA TYR A 212 25.98 8.38 6.35
C TYR A 212 26.39 9.84 6.46
N GLU A 213 26.64 10.52 5.32
CA GLU A 213 27.24 11.86 5.35
C GLU A 213 26.67 12.80 4.28
N PHE A 214 26.48 14.06 4.68
CA PHE A 214 26.33 15.23 3.81
C PHE A 214 27.54 16.15 3.98
N ASP A 215 28.17 16.60 2.88
CA ASP A 215 29.31 17.52 2.91
C ASP A 215 30.43 17.09 3.87
N GLY A 216 30.71 15.79 3.96
CA GLY A 216 31.71 15.20 4.86
C GLY A 216 31.32 15.20 6.35
N ARG A 217 30.05 15.46 6.70
CA ARG A 217 29.55 15.48 8.07
C ARG A 217 28.45 14.44 8.28
N PRO A 218 28.30 13.89 9.51
CA PRO A 218 27.27 12.91 9.80
C PRO A 218 25.85 13.38 9.42
N ALA A 219 25.16 12.63 8.56
CA ALA A 219 23.83 12.98 8.06
C ALA A 219 22.79 13.13 9.16
N LEU A 220 22.82 12.23 10.17
CA LEU A 220 21.88 12.27 11.30
C LEU A 220 22.04 13.55 12.14
N ALA A 221 23.25 14.05 12.30
CA ALA A 221 23.47 15.31 13.04
C ALA A 221 22.85 16.51 12.33
N LEU A 222 22.93 16.53 11.01
CA LEU A 222 22.29 17.56 10.19
C LEU A 222 20.76 17.43 10.22
N TYR A 223 20.25 16.21 10.09
CA TYR A 223 18.82 15.92 10.18
C TYR A 223 18.20 16.44 11.49
N LYS A 224 18.80 16.05 12.63
CA LYS A 224 18.37 16.52 13.96
C LYS A 224 18.44 18.03 14.14
N LYS A 225 19.39 18.70 13.49
CA LYS A 225 19.51 20.16 13.56
C LYS A 225 18.32 20.88 12.91
N TYR A 226 17.74 20.31 11.85
CA TYR A 226 16.68 20.97 11.09
C TYR A 226 15.27 20.49 11.47
N LEU A 227 15.13 19.26 11.91
CA LEU A 227 13.82 18.64 12.16
C LEU A 227 13.55 18.32 13.64
N GLY A 228 14.54 18.48 14.51
CA GLY A 228 14.41 18.23 15.94
C GLY A 228 14.93 16.88 16.40
#